data_04e90656592c9a8df7cab592f3921032
#
_entry.id   04e90656592c9a8df7cab592f3921032
#
_cell.length_a   1.000
_cell.length_b   1.000
_cell.length_c   1.000
_cell.angle_alpha   90.00
_cell.angle_beta   90.00
_cell.angle_gamma   90.00
#
_symmetry.space_group_name_H-M   'P 1'
#
loop_
_entity.id
_entity.type
_entity.pdbx_description
1 polymer ?
#
loop_
_entity_poly.entity_id
_entity_poly.type
_entity_poly.pdbx_seq_one_letter_code
_entity_poly.pdbx_strand_id
1 'polypeptide(L)'
;MNKLHIGIDLGGTKIESVVLDSKLNILFRERVPTESNNGSIHVINQIEKIYLKAVVNIKNKTHTLGIGTPGSISKNTGLLRNSTIHCQNGLPIDKLIEKKLKRSIIIENDANCFALAEANIGAGKNFPLVFGVIMGTGCGGGIVYNNKLRIGPQRLSGEWGHSVINPNGPKCFCKKKGCVSTYISGNGLEENIKKRLNKSISAESFLKQSIYNKEEEEILNEFYEFYGLSLANIINTIDPDVIVLGGGLSNHNELYEKGLKKVYKNIFCDEPDTPILKNTLGDSAGVIGAAIIGKMNYL
;
A
#
# COMPACT_ATOMS: atom_id res chain seq x y z
N MET A 1 32.26 5.38 0.18
CA MET A 1 31.73 4.19 0.91
C MET A 1 30.35 3.86 0.41
N ASN A 2 30.09 2.61 0.02
CA ASN A 2 28.74 2.19 -0.40
C ASN A 2 27.77 2.29 0.78
N LYS A 3 26.85 3.24 0.73
CA LYS A 3 25.84 3.46 1.78
C LYS A 3 24.80 2.34 1.70
N LEU A 4 24.57 1.65 2.81
CA LEU A 4 23.58 0.59 2.91
C LEU A 4 22.25 1.15 3.44
N HIS A 5 21.14 0.51 3.09
CA HIS A 5 19.80 0.93 3.46
C HIS A 5 19.04 -0.26 4.02
N ILE A 6 18.62 -0.19 5.28
CA ILE A 6 17.75 -1.20 5.89
C ILE A 6 16.30 -0.70 5.77
N GLY A 7 15.44 -1.55 5.26
CA GLY A 7 13.98 -1.38 5.28
C GLY A 7 13.34 -2.41 6.20
N ILE A 8 12.30 -2.01 6.89
CA ILE A 8 11.42 -2.90 7.65
C ILE A 8 9.97 -2.61 7.22
N ASP A 9 9.26 -3.63 6.82
CA ASP A 9 7.82 -3.55 6.53
C ASP A 9 7.07 -4.23 7.68
N LEU A 10 6.31 -3.43 8.42
CA LEU A 10 5.52 -3.87 9.56
C LEU A 10 4.11 -4.22 9.11
N GLY A 11 3.88 -5.45 8.72
CA GLY A 11 2.56 -5.96 8.36
C GLY A 11 1.78 -6.54 9.55
N GLY A 12 0.47 -6.74 9.38
CA GLY A 12 -0.40 -7.27 10.44
C GLY A 12 -0.07 -8.71 10.85
N THR A 13 0.48 -9.52 9.94
CA THR A 13 0.79 -10.95 10.18
C THR A 13 2.29 -11.24 10.19
N LYS A 14 3.07 -10.51 9.42
CA LYS A 14 4.52 -10.67 9.27
C LYS A 14 5.21 -9.32 9.31
N ILE A 15 6.45 -9.31 9.84
CA ILE A 15 7.40 -8.21 9.72
C ILE A 15 8.50 -8.69 8.78
N GLU A 16 8.84 -7.89 7.78
CA GLU A 16 9.89 -8.20 6.82
C GLU A 16 11.00 -7.17 6.92
N SER A 17 12.26 -7.58 6.79
CA SER A 17 13.41 -6.69 6.66
C SER A 17 14.20 -7.00 5.41
N VAL A 18 14.72 -5.94 4.79
CA VAL A 18 15.63 -6.01 3.64
C VAL A 18 16.83 -5.12 3.88
N VAL A 19 17.98 -5.52 3.34
CA VAL A 19 19.15 -4.64 3.18
C VAL A 19 19.36 -4.40 1.70
N LEU A 20 19.45 -3.12 1.33
CA LEU A 20 19.76 -2.70 -0.03
C LEU A 20 21.16 -2.05 -0.08
N ASP A 21 21.86 -2.25 -1.19
CA ASP A 21 23.06 -1.48 -1.51
C ASP A 21 22.69 -0.11 -2.11
N SER A 22 23.72 0.68 -2.47
CA SER A 22 23.54 2.00 -3.08
C SER A 22 22.86 1.99 -4.45
N LYS A 23 22.84 0.83 -5.14
CA LYS A 23 22.16 0.60 -6.42
C LYS A 23 20.77 -0.03 -6.24
N LEU A 24 20.31 -0.17 -5.00
CA LEU A 24 19.04 -0.79 -4.60
C LEU A 24 18.97 -2.30 -4.86
N ASN A 25 20.10 -2.99 -5.00
CA ASN A 25 20.14 -4.45 -5.04
C ASN A 25 19.90 -5.03 -3.64
N ILE A 26 19.12 -6.10 -3.55
CA ILE A 26 18.84 -6.79 -2.29
C ILE A 26 20.07 -7.63 -1.89
N LEU A 27 20.65 -7.34 -0.73
CA LEU A 27 21.79 -8.07 -0.14
C LEU A 27 21.33 -9.06 0.94
N PHE A 28 20.21 -8.78 1.61
CA PHE A 28 19.66 -9.59 2.69
C PHE A 28 18.15 -9.42 2.74
N ARG A 29 17.45 -10.47 3.13
CA ARG A 29 16.01 -10.46 3.35
C ARG A 29 15.63 -11.50 4.39
N GLU A 30 14.79 -11.13 5.33
CA GLU A 30 14.32 -12.00 6.40
C GLU A 30 12.87 -11.64 6.77
N ARG A 31 12.13 -12.61 7.30
CA ARG A 31 10.75 -12.43 7.78
C ARG A 31 10.57 -13.05 9.16
N VAL A 32 9.77 -12.42 9.99
CA VAL A 32 9.32 -12.94 11.28
C VAL A 32 7.81 -12.70 11.43
N PRO A 33 7.09 -13.50 12.22
CA PRO A 33 5.69 -13.24 12.51
C PRO A 33 5.54 -11.96 13.34
N THR A 34 4.45 -11.19 13.11
CA THR A 34 4.15 -9.98 13.88
C THR A 34 3.61 -10.31 15.26
N GLU A 35 2.70 -11.30 15.35
CA GLU A 35 2.06 -11.75 16.60
C GLU A 35 1.45 -10.59 17.40
N SER A 36 0.72 -9.71 16.71
CA SER A 36 0.18 -8.46 17.24
C SER A 36 -0.76 -8.63 18.44
N ASN A 37 -1.36 -9.83 18.61
CA ASN A 37 -2.18 -10.17 19.75
C ASN A 37 -1.41 -10.17 21.10
N ASN A 38 -0.07 -10.29 21.03
CA ASN A 38 0.81 -10.22 22.19
C ASN A 38 1.10 -8.77 22.64
N GLY A 39 0.49 -7.78 21.99
CA GLY A 39 0.57 -6.37 22.36
C GLY A 39 1.73 -5.61 21.70
N SER A 40 1.72 -4.28 21.90
CA SER A 40 2.63 -3.36 21.22
C SER A 40 4.11 -3.57 21.57
N ILE A 41 4.41 -3.90 22.81
CA ILE A 41 5.79 -4.16 23.27
C ILE A 41 6.36 -5.38 22.55
N HIS A 42 5.56 -6.44 22.39
CA HIS A 42 5.96 -7.62 21.64
C HIS A 42 6.30 -7.27 20.19
N VAL A 43 5.44 -6.52 19.51
CA VAL A 43 5.68 -6.08 18.11
C VAL A 43 6.99 -5.28 17.99
N ILE A 44 7.26 -4.36 18.94
CA ILE A 44 8.51 -3.59 18.97
C ILE A 44 9.73 -4.51 19.17
N ASN A 45 9.62 -5.55 20.01
CA ASN A 45 10.68 -6.53 20.19
C ASN A 45 10.92 -7.37 18.92
N GLN A 46 9.88 -7.70 18.15
CA GLN A 46 10.04 -8.37 16.85
C GLN A 46 10.71 -7.45 15.82
N ILE A 47 10.40 -6.15 15.81
CA ILE A 47 11.12 -5.16 14.99
C ILE A 47 12.60 -5.11 15.36
N GLU A 48 12.93 -5.05 16.66
CA GLU A 48 14.33 -5.10 17.12
C GLU A 48 15.03 -6.37 16.66
N LYS A 49 14.40 -7.52 16.87
CA LYS A 49 14.94 -8.84 16.49
C LYS A 49 15.32 -8.90 15.01
N ILE A 50 14.41 -8.49 14.13
CA ILE A 50 14.66 -8.57 12.68
C ILE A 50 15.68 -7.49 12.24
N TYR A 51 15.68 -6.31 12.86
CA TYR A 51 16.67 -5.27 12.65
C TYR A 51 18.08 -5.75 13.01
N LEU A 52 18.26 -6.37 14.18
CA LEU A 52 19.57 -6.88 14.62
C LEU A 52 20.10 -7.97 13.68
N LYS A 53 19.26 -8.83 13.16
CA LYS A 53 19.65 -9.81 12.11
C LYS A 53 20.19 -9.10 10.85
N ALA A 54 19.53 -8.05 10.40
CA ALA A 54 19.98 -7.27 9.25
C ALA A 54 21.33 -6.59 9.53
N VAL A 55 21.51 -6.00 10.74
CA VAL A 55 22.76 -5.34 11.16
C VAL A 55 23.92 -6.33 11.25
N VAL A 56 23.71 -7.54 11.79
CA VAL A 56 24.72 -8.60 11.83
C VAL A 56 25.15 -9.00 10.43
N ASN A 57 24.17 -9.17 9.51
CA ASN A 57 24.45 -9.55 8.12
C ASN A 57 25.38 -8.54 7.41
N ILE A 58 25.23 -7.26 7.68
CA ILE A 58 26.08 -6.22 7.10
C ILE A 58 27.33 -5.92 7.95
N LYS A 59 27.64 -6.78 8.93
CA LYS A 59 28.82 -6.64 9.78
C LYS A 59 28.90 -5.25 10.46
N ASN A 60 27.78 -4.77 10.97
CA ASN A 60 27.61 -3.46 11.63
C ASN A 60 28.05 -2.24 10.79
N LYS A 61 28.05 -2.35 9.46
CA LYS A 61 28.35 -1.21 8.57
C LYS A 61 27.32 -0.09 8.74
N THR A 62 27.77 1.14 8.47
CA THR A 62 26.90 2.33 8.49
C THR A 62 25.74 2.15 7.49
N HIS A 63 24.54 2.44 7.94
CA HIS A 63 23.31 2.27 7.16
C HIS A 63 22.24 3.28 7.56
N THR A 64 21.24 3.48 6.72
CA THR A 64 19.98 4.17 7.07
C THR A 64 18.93 3.17 7.44
N LEU A 65 17.87 3.60 8.14
CA LEU A 65 16.73 2.75 8.52
C LEU A 65 15.42 3.45 8.22
N GLY A 66 14.58 2.79 7.42
CA GLY A 66 13.22 3.18 7.18
C GLY A 66 12.24 2.06 7.53
N ILE A 67 11.03 2.44 7.94
CA ILE A 67 9.97 1.50 8.36
C ILE A 67 8.69 1.85 7.64
N GLY A 68 8.10 0.87 6.95
CA GLY A 68 6.74 0.90 6.44
C GLY A 68 5.77 0.38 7.49
N THR A 69 4.62 1.00 7.66
CA THR A 69 3.57 0.54 8.61
C THR A 69 2.18 0.85 8.09
N PRO A 70 1.19 0.01 8.36
CA PRO A 70 -0.20 0.38 8.14
C PRO A 70 -0.58 1.60 8.95
N GLY A 71 -1.42 2.47 8.39
CA GLY A 71 -1.83 3.71 9.04
C GLY A 71 -0.82 4.85 8.86
N SER A 72 -0.96 5.90 9.65
CA SER A 72 -0.11 7.10 9.57
C SER A 72 0.08 7.77 10.92
N ILE A 73 1.23 8.43 11.10
CA ILE A 73 1.49 9.22 12.31
C ILE A 73 0.81 10.59 12.13
N SER A 74 -0.05 10.92 13.10
CA SER A 74 -0.73 12.21 13.13
C SER A 74 0.27 13.35 13.32
N LYS A 75 0.24 14.34 12.44
CA LYS A 75 1.09 15.54 12.57
C LYS A 75 0.84 16.32 13.87
N ASN A 76 -0.42 16.34 14.33
CA ASN A 76 -0.80 17.13 15.49
C ASN A 76 -0.47 16.45 16.82
N THR A 77 -0.62 15.13 16.91
CA THR A 77 -0.46 14.37 18.16
C THR A 77 0.81 13.55 18.22
N GLY A 78 1.47 13.28 17.08
CA GLY A 78 2.61 12.35 17.01
C GLY A 78 2.23 10.90 17.20
N LEU A 79 0.92 10.57 17.24
CA LEU A 79 0.46 9.21 17.51
C LEU A 79 0.06 8.48 16.23
N LEU A 80 0.33 7.16 16.17
CA LEU A 80 -0.13 6.31 15.08
C LEU A 80 -1.66 6.19 15.10
N ARG A 81 -2.27 6.28 13.93
CA ARG A 81 -3.73 6.15 13.73
C ARG A 81 -4.05 5.32 12.49
N ASN A 82 -5.25 4.76 12.49
CA ASN A 82 -5.80 3.99 11.36
C ASN A 82 -4.96 2.76 10.98
N SER A 83 -4.12 2.25 11.90
CA SER A 83 -3.35 1.03 11.67
C SER A 83 -4.26 -0.20 11.85
N THR A 84 -4.07 -1.19 10.96
CA THR A 84 -4.66 -2.52 11.10
C THR A 84 -3.99 -3.33 12.23
N ILE A 85 -2.85 -2.88 12.74
CA ILE A 85 -2.20 -3.41 13.94
C ILE A 85 -2.75 -2.65 15.14
N HIS A 86 -3.93 -3.05 15.58
CA HIS A 86 -4.74 -2.28 16.55
C HIS A 86 -4.02 -1.93 17.84
N CYS A 87 -3.14 -2.81 18.34
CA CYS A 87 -2.39 -2.58 19.60
C CYS A 87 -1.41 -1.40 19.51
N GLN A 88 -1.15 -0.88 18.32
CA GLN A 88 -0.23 0.26 18.13
C GLN A 88 -0.96 1.61 17.93
N ASN A 89 -2.27 1.60 17.69
CA ASN A 89 -3.02 2.84 17.53
C ASN A 89 -3.01 3.66 18.83
N GLY A 90 -2.83 4.97 18.70
CA GLY A 90 -2.72 5.89 19.82
C GLY A 90 -1.36 5.91 20.53
N LEU A 91 -0.35 5.21 19.98
CA LEU A 91 1.02 5.21 20.50
C LEU A 91 1.96 6.06 19.63
N PRO A 92 2.99 6.70 20.21
CA PRO A 92 4.07 7.38 19.49
C PRO A 92 5.08 6.34 18.99
N ILE A 93 4.68 5.51 18.03
CA ILE A 93 5.39 4.29 17.65
C ILE A 93 6.80 4.57 17.10
N ASP A 94 6.97 5.68 16.39
CA ASP A 94 8.28 6.15 15.91
C ASP A 94 9.25 6.36 17.08
N LYS A 95 8.80 7.08 18.12
CA LYS A 95 9.62 7.36 19.31
C LYS A 95 9.91 6.11 20.13
N LEU A 96 8.95 5.21 20.23
CA LEU A 96 9.13 3.93 20.93
C LEU A 96 10.17 3.05 20.22
N ILE A 97 10.11 2.97 18.88
CA ILE A 97 11.07 2.21 18.09
C ILE A 97 12.45 2.90 18.13
N GLU A 98 12.54 4.23 17.97
CA GLU A 98 13.82 4.97 18.08
C GLU A 98 14.50 4.71 19.43
N LYS A 99 13.73 4.79 20.51
CA LYS A 99 14.24 4.49 21.88
C LYS A 99 14.74 3.05 22.01
N LYS A 100 13.99 2.09 21.44
CA LYS A 100 14.33 0.66 21.49
C LYS A 100 15.60 0.35 20.70
N LEU A 101 15.71 0.89 19.48
CA LEU A 101 16.83 0.64 18.58
C LEU A 101 18.03 1.57 18.83
N LYS A 102 17.88 2.58 19.69
CA LYS A 102 18.87 3.64 19.99
C LYS A 102 19.40 4.33 18.73
N ARG A 103 18.49 4.59 17.77
CA ARG A 103 18.82 5.28 16.52
C ARG A 103 17.60 5.95 15.89
N SER A 104 17.86 6.96 15.08
CA SER A 104 16.82 7.62 14.29
C SER A 104 16.30 6.70 13.19
N ILE A 105 14.98 6.78 12.95
CA ILE A 105 14.27 6.08 11.87
C ILE A 105 13.46 7.07 11.06
N ILE A 106 13.10 6.66 9.85
CA ILE A 106 12.01 7.28 9.07
C ILE A 106 10.89 6.26 8.99
N ILE A 107 9.67 6.67 9.35
CA ILE A 107 8.49 5.82 9.29
C ILE A 107 7.47 6.41 8.32
N GLU A 108 6.89 5.56 7.47
CA GLU A 108 5.92 5.97 6.47
C GLU A 108 4.82 4.89 6.29
N ASN A 109 3.71 5.29 5.68
CA ASN A 109 2.63 4.38 5.34
C ASN A 109 3.09 3.30 4.33
N ASP A 110 2.57 2.09 4.46
CA ASP A 110 2.90 0.92 3.63
C ASP A 110 2.58 1.14 2.13
N ALA A 111 1.45 1.77 1.79
CA ALA A 111 1.10 2.06 0.40
C ALA A 111 2.01 3.14 -0.20
N ASN A 112 2.47 4.11 0.59
CA ASN A 112 3.49 5.07 0.18
C ASN A 112 4.84 4.38 -0.09
N CYS A 113 5.23 3.43 0.76
CA CYS A 113 6.43 2.61 0.54
C CYS A 113 6.30 1.78 -0.76
N PHE A 114 5.15 1.14 -0.98
CA PHE A 114 4.87 0.43 -2.23
C PHE A 114 5.05 1.32 -3.46
N ALA A 115 4.38 2.47 -3.49
CA ALA A 115 4.45 3.41 -4.62
C ALA A 115 5.89 3.87 -4.89
N LEU A 116 6.64 4.17 -3.81
CA LEU A 116 8.03 4.59 -3.90
C LEU A 116 8.95 3.51 -4.47
N ALA A 117 8.77 2.26 -4.08
CA ALA A 117 9.54 1.13 -4.61
C ALA A 117 9.26 0.92 -6.10
N GLU A 118 8.00 0.86 -6.49
CA GLU A 118 7.59 0.65 -7.88
C GLU A 118 8.03 1.81 -8.80
N ALA A 119 8.01 3.04 -8.30
CA ALA A 119 8.52 4.21 -9.05
C ALA A 119 10.04 4.22 -9.19
N ASN A 120 10.80 3.69 -8.23
CA ASN A 120 12.26 3.73 -8.29
C ASN A 120 12.88 2.56 -9.06
N ILE A 121 12.37 1.33 -8.88
CA ILE A 121 12.97 0.11 -9.44
C ILE A 121 11.94 -0.89 -9.99
N GLY A 122 10.65 -0.61 -9.90
CA GLY A 122 9.57 -1.48 -10.36
C GLY A 122 8.95 -1.05 -11.69
N ALA A 123 7.66 -1.31 -11.84
CA ALA A 123 6.89 -1.05 -13.07
C ALA A 123 6.82 0.44 -13.43
N GLY A 124 6.91 1.32 -12.43
CA GLY A 124 6.84 2.78 -12.60
C GLY A 124 8.18 3.48 -12.85
N LYS A 125 9.32 2.77 -12.89
CA LYS A 125 10.67 3.37 -12.84
C LYS A 125 11.02 4.35 -13.94
N ASN A 126 10.34 4.28 -15.09
CA ASN A 126 10.62 5.13 -16.25
C ASN A 126 9.62 6.29 -16.38
N PHE A 127 8.74 6.48 -15.43
CA PHE A 127 7.68 7.48 -15.46
C PHE A 127 7.93 8.57 -14.42
N PRO A 128 7.83 9.86 -14.79
CA PRO A 128 8.03 10.97 -13.86
C PRO A 128 6.99 11.01 -12.73
N LEU A 129 5.70 10.84 -13.05
CA LEU A 129 4.60 10.89 -12.08
C LEU A 129 3.93 9.52 -11.98
N VAL A 130 4.17 8.83 -10.89
CA VAL A 130 3.61 7.50 -10.61
C VAL A 130 2.54 7.60 -9.54
N PHE A 131 1.36 7.03 -9.81
CA PHE A 131 0.37 6.76 -8.78
C PHE A 131 0.37 5.26 -8.45
N GLY A 132 0.90 4.91 -7.29
CA GLY A 132 0.84 3.53 -6.79
C GLY A 132 -0.51 3.26 -6.13
N VAL A 133 -1.13 2.14 -6.48
CA VAL A 133 -2.42 1.69 -5.94
C VAL A 133 -2.25 0.33 -5.30
N ILE A 134 -2.64 0.18 -4.05
CA ILE A 134 -2.78 -1.12 -3.41
C ILE A 134 -4.25 -1.48 -3.33
N MET A 135 -4.61 -2.63 -3.89
CA MET A 135 -5.92 -3.26 -3.79
C MET A 135 -5.75 -4.61 -3.06
N GLY A 136 -5.89 -4.56 -1.75
CA GLY A 136 -5.78 -5.72 -0.84
C GLY A 136 -7.02 -5.81 0.04
N THR A 137 -6.85 -6.06 1.34
CA THR A 137 -7.92 -6.00 2.35
C THR A 137 -8.66 -4.66 2.32
N GLY A 138 -7.92 -3.56 2.14
CA GLY A 138 -8.42 -2.21 1.87
C GLY A 138 -7.87 -1.68 0.54
N CYS A 139 -8.11 -0.37 0.28
CA CYS A 139 -7.46 0.37 -0.80
C CYS A 139 -6.55 1.46 -0.22
N GLY A 140 -5.29 1.42 -0.60
CA GLY A 140 -4.31 2.45 -0.30
C GLY A 140 -3.67 2.99 -1.58
N GLY A 141 -2.87 4.04 -1.46
CA GLY A 141 -2.11 4.56 -2.58
C GLY A 141 -0.99 5.49 -2.16
N GLY A 142 -0.16 5.86 -3.12
CA GLY A 142 0.94 6.80 -2.93
C GLY A 142 1.25 7.54 -4.22
N ILE A 143 1.70 8.77 -4.10
CA ILE A 143 2.06 9.64 -5.21
C ILE A 143 3.57 9.83 -5.20
N VAL A 144 4.22 9.52 -6.31
CA VAL A 144 5.66 9.68 -6.48
C VAL A 144 5.93 10.54 -7.71
N TYR A 145 6.67 11.63 -7.51
CA TYR A 145 7.09 12.52 -8.59
C TYR A 145 8.62 12.61 -8.63
N ASN A 146 9.20 12.33 -9.78
CA ASN A 146 10.65 12.29 -9.98
C ASN A 146 11.38 11.47 -8.89
N ASN A 147 10.89 10.25 -8.65
CA ASN A 147 11.41 9.31 -7.64
C ASN A 147 11.30 9.80 -6.18
N LYS A 148 10.55 10.86 -5.92
CA LYS A 148 10.31 11.39 -4.57
C LYS A 148 8.85 11.23 -4.17
N LEU A 149 8.63 10.72 -2.96
CA LEU A 149 7.30 10.55 -2.41
C LEU A 149 6.64 11.89 -2.10
N ARG A 150 5.41 12.09 -2.55
CA ARG A 150 4.57 13.20 -2.15
C ARG A 150 3.78 12.86 -0.89
N ILE A 151 4.16 13.44 0.24
CA ILE A 151 3.48 13.18 1.53
C ILE A 151 2.32 14.15 1.76
N GLY A 152 2.48 15.39 1.35
CA GLY A 152 1.53 16.47 1.60
C GLY A 152 1.57 17.01 3.04
N PRO A 153 0.99 18.22 3.27
CA PRO A 153 1.09 18.92 4.56
C PRO A 153 0.32 18.24 5.69
N GLN A 154 -0.68 17.41 5.35
CA GLN A 154 -1.50 16.64 6.31
C GLN A 154 -1.14 15.15 6.35
N ARG A 155 -0.13 14.73 5.57
CA ARG A 155 0.25 13.32 5.38
C ARG A 155 -0.90 12.45 4.86
N LEU A 156 -1.67 12.97 3.89
CA LEU A 156 -2.85 12.33 3.32
C LEU A 156 -2.75 12.11 1.79
N SER A 157 -1.59 12.42 1.19
CA SER A 157 -1.40 12.16 -0.24
C SER A 157 -1.51 10.66 -0.50
N GLY A 158 -2.38 10.28 -1.43
CA GLY A 158 -2.63 8.88 -1.73
C GLY A 158 -3.74 8.20 -0.91
N GLU A 159 -4.39 8.87 0.04
CA GLU A 159 -5.55 8.35 0.80
C GLU A 159 -6.85 8.30 -0.03
N TRP A 160 -6.73 7.98 -1.30
CA TRP A 160 -7.80 7.95 -2.29
C TRP A 160 -8.87 6.89 -2.00
N GLY A 161 -8.50 5.80 -1.34
CA GLY A 161 -9.40 4.74 -0.91
C GLY A 161 -10.54 5.24 0.00
N HIS A 162 -10.37 6.42 0.61
CA HIS A 162 -11.38 7.09 1.44
C HIS A 162 -12.08 8.27 0.75
N SER A 163 -11.88 8.47 -0.55
CA SER A 163 -12.70 9.35 -1.37
C SER A 163 -14.10 8.75 -1.54
N VAL A 164 -15.12 9.58 -1.34
CA VAL A 164 -16.53 9.15 -1.50
C VAL A 164 -16.85 9.13 -2.98
N ILE A 165 -17.19 7.94 -3.50
CA ILE A 165 -17.54 7.73 -4.90
C ILE A 165 -19.06 7.53 -5.08
N ASN A 166 -19.75 7.12 -4.02
CA ASN A 166 -21.19 6.97 -3.99
C ASN A 166 -21.72 7.33 -2.58
N PRO A 167 -22.28 8.52 -2.35
CA PRO A 167 -22.69 8.97 -1.02
C PRO A 167 -23.80 8.10 -0.39
N ASN A 168 -24.53 7.33 -1.19
CA ASN A 168 -25.55 6.38 -0.74
C ASN A 168 -25.03 4.96 -0.54
N GLY A 169 -23.71 4.74 -0.70
CA GLY A 169 -23.08 3.45 -0.63
C GLY A 169 -22.86 2.90 0.80
N PRO A 170 -22.13 1.77 0.91
CA PRO A 170 -21.85 1.11 2.18
C PRO A 170 -21.11 2.00 3.18
N LYS A 171 -21.26 1.69 4.47
CA LYS A 171 -20.48 2.35 5.53
C LYS A 171 -19.00 1.95 5.43
N CYS A 172 -18.11 2.92 5.49
CA CYS A 172 -16.67 2.72 5.59
C CYS A 172 -16.22 2.80 7.07
N PHE A 173 -15.10 2.13 7.41
CA PHE A 173 -14.54 2.23 8.76
C PHE A 173 -14.10 3.67 9.12
N CYS A 174 -13.82 4.54 8.11
CA CYS A 174 -13.54 5.95 8.31
C CYS A 174 -14.79 6.78 8.69
N LYS A 175 -15.93 6.13 8.95
CA LYS A 175 -17.25 6.68 9.33
C LYS A 175 -18.03 7.36 8.20
N LYS A 176 -17.46 7.53 7.00
CA LYS A 176 -18.18 7.99 5.81
C LYS A 176 -18.93 6.82 5.15
N LYS A 177 -19.75 7.13 4.14
CA LYS A 177 -20.40 6.14 3.29
C LYS A 177 -19.84 6.20 1.88
N GLY A 178 -19.79 5.05 1.20
CA GLY A 178 -19.50 4.95 -0.22
C GLY A 178 -18.09 5.36 -0.62
N CYS A 179 -17.12 5.12 0.26
CA CYS A 179 -15.71 5.29 -0.08
C CYS A 179 -15.27 4.26 -1.14
N VAL A 180 -14.30 4.61 -1.97
CA VAL A 180 -13.69 3.72 -2.98
C VAL A 180 -13.38 2.34 -2.38
N SER A 181 -12.76 2.29 -1.20
CA SER A 181 -12.40 1.04 -0.52
C SER A 181 -13.58 0.12 -0.20
N THR A 182 -14.82 0.63 -0.11
CA THR A 182 -16.01 -0.20 0.12
C THR A 182 -16.52 -0.93 -1.12
N TYR A 183 -15.92 -0.66 -2.29
CA TYR A 183 -16.30 -1.25 -3.56
C TYR A 183 -15.20 -2.10 -4.17
N ILE A 184 -13.96 -1.60 -4.22
CA ILE A 184 -12.89 -2.22 -5.00
C ILE A 184 -11.76 -2.79 -4.16
N SER A 185 -11.91 -2.87 -2.84
CA SER A 185 -11.03 -3.67 -1.98
C SER A 185 -11.53 -5.11 -1.84
N GLY A 186 -10.68 -5.99 -1.33
CA GLY A 186 -11.07 -7.36 -0.97
C GLY A 186 -12.25 -7.39 -0.03
N ASN A 187 -12.17 -6.68 1.10
CA ASN A 187 -13.28 -6.59 2.06
C ASN A 187 -14.54 -5.98 1.43
N GLY A 188 -14.40 -4.96 0.58
CA GLY A 188 -15.54 -4.34 -0.08
C GLY A 188 -16.29 -5.31 -0.99
N LEU A 189 -15.55 -6.08 -1.79
CA LEU A 189 -16.12 -7.11 -2.67
C LEU A 189 -16.74 -8.27 -1.86
N GLU A 190 -16.05 -8.76 -0.82
CA GLU A 190 -16.54 -9.82 0.06
C GLU A 190 -17.85 -9.45 0.79
N GLU A 191 -17.94 -8.23 1.29
CA GLU A 191 -19.16 -7.72 1.93
C GLU A 191 -20.32 -7.58 0.92
N ASN A 192 -20.04 -7.17 -0.32
CA ASN A 192 -21.05 -7.10 -1.38
C ASN A 192 -21.57 -8.50 -1.73
N ILE A 193 -20.67 -9.47 -1.90
CA ILE A 193 -21.02 -10.88 -2.15
C ILE A 193 -21.86 -11.43 -1.01
N LYS A 194 -21.42 -11.25 0.23
CA LYS A 194 -22.15 -11.71 1.41
C LYS A 194 -23.55 -11.12 1.51
N LYS A 195 -23.70 -9.82 1.25
CA LYS A 195 -24.97 -9.13 1.32
C LYS A 195 -25.95 -9.58 0.24
N ARG A 196 -25.48 -9.78 -1.00
CA ARG A 196 -26.36 -10.10 -2.14
C ARG A 196 -26.62 -11.60 -2.28
N LEU A 197 -25.59 -12.42 -2.08
CA LEU A 197 -25.67 -13.88 -2.32
C LEU A 197 -25.81 -14.69 -1.03
N ASN A 198 -25.69 -14.06 0.14
CA ASN A 198 -25.58 -14.75 1.45
C ASN A 198 -24.47 -15.82 1.48
N LYS A 199 -23.38 -15.56 0.76
CA LYS A 199 -22.21 -16.45 0.64
C LYS A 199 -20.99 -15.80 1.30
N SER A 200 -20.18 -16.58 2.02
CA SER A 200 -18.87 -16.17 2.52
C SER A 200 -17.80 -16.78 1.62
N ILE A 201 -17.34 -16.01 0.64
CA ILE A 201 -16.28 -16.38 -0.29
C ILE A 201 -15.24 -15.25 -0.33
N SER A 202 -13.96 -15.59 -0.39
CA SER A 202 -12.92 -14.56 -0.52
C SER A 202 -12.99 -13.86 -1.88
N ALA A 203 -12.62 -12.58 -1.91
CA ALA A 203 -12.56 -11.82 -3.15
C ALA A 203 -11.68 -12.49 -4.21
N GLU A 204 -10.54 -13.04 -3.79
CA GLU A 204 -9.64 -13.78 -4.68
C GLU A 204 -10.31 -15.02 -5.28
N SER A 205 -11.00 -15.82 -4.46
CA SER A 205 -11.70 -17.02 -4.93
C SER A 205 -12.86 -16.64 -5.86
N PHE A 206 -13.60 -15.58 -5.56
CA PHE A 206 -14.67 -15.07 -6.40
C PHE A 206 -14.14 -14.63 -7.77
N LEU A 207 -13.08 -13.84 -7.81
CA LEU A 207 -12.49 -13.33 -9.07
C LEU A 207 -11.79 -14.40 -9.91
N LYS A 208 -11.49 -15.57 -9.35
CA LYS A 208 -10.91 -16.72 -10.08
C LYS A 208 -11.94 -17.69 -10.67
N GLN A 209 -13.23 -17.46 -10.47
CA GLN A 209 -14.27 -18.33 -11.06
C GLN A 209 -14.25 -18.25 -12.58
N SER A 210 -14.51 -19.39 -13.22
CA SER A 210 -14.63 -19.47 -14.70
C SER A 210 -16.05 -19.22 -15.18
N ILE A 211 -17.05 -19.41 -14.31
CA ILE A 211 -18.47 -19.30 -14.63
C ILE A 211 -19.16 -18.53 -13.50
N TYR A 212 -19.94 -17.55 -13.86
CA TYR A 212 -20.76 -16.74 -12.96
C TYR A 212 -22.23 -16.92 -13.31
N ASN A 213 -23.09 -16.99 -12.29
CA ASN A 213 -24.52 -16.83 -12.51
C ASN A 213 -24.85 -15.34 -12.69
N LYS A 214 -26.10 -15.02 -13.02
CA LYS A 214 -26.53 -13.64 -13.31
C LYS A 214 -26.25 -12.66 -12.19
N GLU A 215 -26.51 -13.04 -10.92
CA GLU A 215 -26.28 -12.16 -9.77
C GLU A 215 -24.78 -11.95 -9.50
N GLU A 216 -23.97 -12.98 -9.70
CA GLU A 216 -22.51 -12.92 -9.59
C GLU A 216 -21.91 -12.03 -10.71
N GLU A 217 -22.44 -12.11 -11.93
CA GLU A 217 -22.06 -11.22 -13.04
C GLU A 217 -22.40 -9.75 -12.73
N GLU A 218 -23.54 -9.48 -12.12
CA GLU A 218 -23.93 -8.13 -11.70
C GLU A 218 -22.96 -7.58 -10.66
N ILE A 219 -22.54 -8.38 -9.66
CA ILE A 219 -21.55 -7.99 -8.66
C ILE A 219 -20.20 -7.70 -9.33
N LEU A 220 -19.77 -8.55 -10.25
CA LEU A 220 -18.52 -8.39 -10.97
C LEU A 220 -18.53 -7.15 -11.86
N ASN A 221 -19.63 -6.88 -12.56
CA ASN A 221 -19.79 -5.69 -13.37
C ASN A 221 -19.77 -4.41 -12.51
N GLU A 222 -20.46 -4.42 -11.37
CA GLU A 222 -20.43 -3.31 -10.40
C GLU A 222 -18.99 -3.05 -9.89
N PHE A 223 -18.23 -4.10 -9.57
CA PHE A 223 -16.83 -4.00 -9.18
C PHE A 223 -15.99 -3.30 -10.27
N TYR A 224 -16.14 -3.68 -11.56
CA TYR A 224 -15.41 -3.02 -12.64
C TYR A 224 -15.87 -1.59 -12.90
N GLU A 225 -17.17 -1.28 -12.76
CA GLU A 225 -17.66 0.10 -12.90
C GLU A 225 -17.05 1.00 -11.83
N PHE A 226 -17.04 0.59 -10.56
CA PHE A 226 -16.40 1.37 -9.49
C PHE A 226 -14.88 1.43 -9.61
N TYR A 227 -14.24 0.37 -10.08
CA TYR A 227 -12.82 0.38 -10.41
C TYR A 227 -12.53 1.44 -11.49
N GLY A 228 -13.29 1.41 -12.58
CA GLY A 228 -13.16 2.36 -13.68
C GLY A 228 -13.33 3.81 -13.22
N LEU A 229 -14.44 4.09 -12.52
CA LEU A 229 -14.74 5.44 -12.01
C LEU A 229 -13.68 5.91 -11.01
N SER A 230 -13.20 5.02 -10.13
CA SER A 230 -12.20 5.38 -9.11
C SER A 230 -10.86 5.78 -9.71
N LEU A 231 -10.34 5.00 -10.68
CA LEU A 231 -9.07 5.31 -11.31
C LEU A 231 -9.18 6.49 -12.28
N ALA A 232 -10.28 6.61 -13.00
CA ALA A 232 -10.53 7.78 -13.84
C ALA A 232 -10.55 9.09 -13.03
N ASN A 233 -11.10 9.09 -11.81
CA ASN A 233 -11.06 10.26 -10.93
C ASN A 233 -9.62 10.65 -10.54
N ILE A 234 -8.73 9.66 -10.37
CA ILE A 234 -7.31 9.93 -10.15
C ILE A 234 -6.71 10.58 -11.39
N ILE A 235 -6.92 9.98 -12.57
CA ILE A 235 -6.39 10.47 -13.84
C ILE A 235 -6.90 11.88 -14.12
N ASN A 236 -8.20 12.11 -14.02
CA ASN A 236 -8.81 13.43 -14.23
C ASN A 236 -8.35 14.51 -13.22
N THR A 237 -7.74 14.13 -12.09
CA THR A 237 -7.36 15.07 -11.02
C THR A 237 -5.87 15.39 -11.03
N ILE A 238 -5.02 14.39 -11.26
CA ILE A 238 -3.57 14.54 -11.13
C ILE A 238 -2.79 14.15 -12.39
N ASP A 239 -3.47 13.57 -13.40
CA ASP A 239 -2.90 13.19 -14.70
C ASP A 239 -1.55 12.46 -14.56
N PRO A 240 -1.52 11.28 -13.92
CA PRO A 240 -0.26 10.56 -13.71
C PRO A 240 0.23 9.92 -15.00
N ASP A 241 1.57 9.89 -15.21
CA ASP A 241 2.17 9.20 -16.36
C ASP A 241 1.90 7.68 -16.34
N VAL A 242 1.65 7.12 -15.15
CA VAL A 242 1.33 5.70 -14.97
C VAL A 242 0.61 5.45 -13.65
N ILE A 243 -0.31 4.48 -13.65
CA ILE A 243 -0.85 3.88 -12.43
C ILE A 243 -0.24 2.48 -12.27
N VAL A 244 0.35 2.17 -11.12
CA VAL A 244 0.88 0.84 -10.81
C VAL A 244 0.01 0.16 -9.76
N LEU A 245 -0.57 -1.00 -10.11
CA LEU A 245 -1.44 -1.77 -9.23
C LEU A 245 -0.66 -2.80 -8.42
N GLY A 246 -0.91 -2.84 -7.13
CA GLY A 246 -0.42 -3.83 -6.18
C GLY A 246 -1.53 -4.37 -5.28
N GLY A 247 -1.15 -5.22 -4.34
CA GLY A 247 -2.07 -5.96 -3.49
C GLY A 247 -2.65 -7.21 -4.18
N GLY A 248 -3.34 -8.05 -3.42
CA GLY A 248 -3.81 -9.35 -3.90
C GLY A 248 -4.71 -9.28 -5.13
N LEU A 249 -5.58 -8.26 -5.19
CA LEU A 249 -6.51 -8.11 -6.31
C LEU A 249 -5.83 -7.68 -7.62
N SER A 250 -4.63 -7.09 -7.57
CA SER A 250 -3.86 -6.75 -8.77
C SER A 250 -3.47 -7.96 -9.63
N ASN A 251 -3.60 -9.17 -9.09
CA ASN A 251 -3.38 -10.42 -9.83
C ASN A 251 -4.55 -10.83 -10.73
N HIS A 252 -5.68 -10.14 -10.65
CA HIS A 252 -6.82 -10.40 -11.51
C HIS A 252 -6.62 -9.73 -12.88
N ASN A 253 -6.36 -10.54 -13.91
CA ASN A 253 -5.98 -10.05 -15.25
C ASN A 253 -7.03 -9.17 -15.91
N GLU A 254 -8.31 -9.43 -15.67
CA GLU A 254 -9.42 -8.65 -16.22
C GLU A 254 -9.41 -7.17 -15.78
N LEU A 255 -8.69 -6.80 -14.73
CA LEU A 255 -8.48 -5.40 -14.36
C LEU A 255 -7.75 -4.62 -15.46
N TYR A 256 -6.85 -5.29 -16.18
CA TYR A 256 -6.02 -4.70 -17.26
C TYR A 256 -6.70 -4.78 -18.63
N GLU A 257 -7.86 -5.40 -18.72
CA GLU A 257 -8.65 -5.55 -19.95
C GLU A 257 -10.04 -4.93 -19.79
N LYS A 258 -10.97 -5.64 -19.12
CA LYS A 258 -12.34 -5.15 -18.89
C LYS A 258 -12.35 -3.92 -17.98
N GLY A 259 -11.55 -3.98 -16.90
CA GLY A 259 -11.39 -2.86 -15.97
C GLY A 259 -10.83 -1.62 -16.67
N LEU A 260 -9.76 -1.78 -17.47
CA LEU A 260 -9.16 -0.69 -18.23
C LEU A 260 -10.15 0.02 -19.16
N LYS A 261 -11.01 -0.73 -19.86
CA LYS A 261 -12.07 -0.15 -20.69
C LYS A 261 -13.04 0.72 -19.87
N LYS A 262 -13.35 0.32 -18.62
CA LYS A 262 -14.18 1.11 -17.70
C LYS A 262 -13.45 2.36 -17.21
N VAL A 263 -12.14 2.31 -17.02
CA VAL A 263 -11.33 3.50 -16.69
C VAL A 263 -11.37 4.49 -17.84
N TYR A 264 -11.02 4.07 -19.04
CA TYR A 264 -10.95 4.95 -20.22
C TYR A 264 -12.29 5.58 -20.57
N LYS A 265 -13.40 4.87 -20.39
CA LYS A 265 -14.75 5.40 -20.57
C LYS A 265 -15.06 6.61 -19.67
N ASN A 266 -14.43 6.73 -18.52
CA ASN A 266 -14.71 7.74 -17.50
C ASN A 266 -13.66 8.88 -17.45
N ILE A 267 -12.62 8.82 -18.29
CA ILE A 267 -11.60 9.89 -18.40
C ILE A 267 -12.16 11.02 -19.26
N PHE A 268 -11.91 12.26 -18.83
CA PHE A 268 -12.26 13.47 -19.59
C PHE A 268 -11.16 13.77 -20.63
N CYS A 269 -11.04 12.88 -21.61
CA CYS A 269 -10.05 12.99 -22.68
C CYS A 269 -10.59 12.25 -23.92
N ASP A 270 -10.29 12.75 -25.12
CA ASP A 270 -10.72 12.16 -26.39
C ASP A 270 -10.01 10.83 -26.67
N GLU A 271 -8.71 10.74 -26.35
CA GLU A 271 -7.86 9.58 -26.57
C GLU A 271 -7.08 9.22 -25.28
N PRO A 272 -7.76 8.58 -24.29
CA PRO A 272 -7.11 8.23 -23.03
C PRO A 272 -6.11 7.07 -23.23
N ASP A 273 -4.86 7.27 -22.76
CA ASP A 273 -3.77 6.33 -22.91
C ASP A 273 -2.94 6.09 -21.64
N THR A 274 -3.33 6.67 -20.50
CA THR A 274 -2.62 6.48 -19.23
C THR A 274 -2.46 4.99 -18.92
N PRO A 275 -1.24 4.44 -18.89
CA PRO A 275 -1.03 3.02 -18.67
C PRO A 275 -1.35 2.63 -17.23
N ILE A 276 -2.04 1.48 -17.08
CA ILE A 276 -2.28 0.84 -15.80
C ILE A 276 -1.49 -0.46 -15.80
N LEU A 277 -0.43 -0.50 -14.99
CA LEU A 277 0.53 -1.61 -14.98
C LEU A 277 0.41 -2.44 -13.72
N LYS A 278 0.68 -3.73 -13.85
CA LYS A 278 0.85 -4.62 -12.70
C LYS A 278 2.22 -4.35 -12.05
N ASN A 279 2.27 -4.38 -10.72
CA ASN A 279 3.52 -4.29 -9.98
C ASN A 279 4.52 -5.39 -10.39
N THR A 280 5.82 -5.10 -10.30
CA THR A 280 6.88 -6.05 -10.64
C THR A 280 7.69 -6.52 -9.43
N LEU A 281 7.58 -5.85 -8.29
CA LEU A 281 8.34 -6.18 -7.08
C LEU A 281 7.57 -7.13 -6.14
N GLY A 282 6.31 -7.41 -6.46
CA GLY A 282 5.46 -8.34 -5.71
C GLY A 282 5.32 -7.95 -4.23
N ASP A 283 5.30 -8.96 -3.36
CA ASP A 283 5.16 -8.80 -1.90
C ASP A 283 6.31 -8.01 -1.24
N SER A 284 7.41 -7.76 -1.94
CA SER A 284 8.58 -7.08 -1.39
C SER A 284 8.59 -5.57 -1.64
N ALA A 285 7.63 -5.06 -2.40
CA ALA A 285 7.59 -3.63 -2.73
C ALA A 285 7.53 -2.76 -1.46
N GLY A 286 6.73 -3.12 -0.46
CA GLY A 286 6.63 -2.39 0.81
C GLY A 286 7.97 -2.27 1.54
N VAL A 287 8.67 -3.38 1.74
CA VAL A 287 9.95 -3.39 2.47
C VAL A 287 11.08 -2.71 1.70
N ILE A 288 11.08 -2.81 0.36
CA ILE A 288 12.02 -2.09 -0.49
C ILE A 288 11.78 -0.58 -0.39
N GLY A 289 10.52 -0.16 -0.48
CA GLY A 289 10.14 1.24 -0.31
C GLY A 289 10.50 1.78 1.07
N ALA A 290 10.33 0.98 2.12
CA ALA A 290 10.80 1.32 3.46
C ALA A 290 12.31 1.56 3.49
N ALA A 291 13.12 0.75 2.83
CA ALA A 291 14.57 0.98 2.73
C ALA A 291 14.90 2.27 1.95
N ILE A 292 14.17 2.56 0.86
CA ILE A 292 14.35 3.77 0.07
C ILE A 292 13.96 5.01 0.89
N ILE A 293 12.85 4.97 1.64
CA ILE A 293 12.42 6.09 2.49
C ILE A 293 13.47 6.42 3.56
N GLY A 294 14.13 5.41 4.12
CA GLY A 294 15.23 5.59 5.06
C GLY A 294 16.44 6.36 4.49
N LYS A 295 16.58 6.41 3.16
CA LYS A 295 17.60 7.18 2.44
C LYS A 295 17.21 8.66 2.29
N MET A 296 15.91 8.97 2.32
CA MET A 296 15.42 10.32 2.09
C MET A 296 15.69 11.17 3.32
N ASN A 297 16.52 12.22 3.18
CA ASN A 297 16.52 13.30 4.16
C ASN A 297 15.26 14.12 3.86
N TYR A 298 14.27 14.06 4.75
CA TYR A 298 13.20 15.05 4.72
C TYR A 298 13.83 16.41 5.12
N LEU A 299 13.78 17.32 4.15
CA LEU A 299 14.00 18.74 4.40
C LEU A 299 12.77 19.34 5.05
#